data_7b3bb74d2bd37680c9eec8c4acf613d9
#
_entry.id   7b3bb74d2bd37680c9eec8c4acf613d9
#
_cell.length_a   1.000
_cell.length_b   1.000
_cell.length_c   1.000
_cell.angle_alpha   90.00
_cell.angle_beta   90.00
_cell.angle_gamma   90.00
#
_symmetry.space_group_name_H-M   'P 1'
#
loop_
_entity.id
_entity.type
_entity.pdbx_description
1 polymer ?
#
loop_
_entity_poly.entity_id
_entity_poly.type
_entity_poly.pdbx_seq_one_letter_code
_entity_poly.pdbx_strand_id
1 'polypeptide(L)'
;VACSRGTYIRTLCHDIGQKLGCGGAMERLERTRSGNFKAEDAYRLSELEVFAKEGSLEEKLLPVECVFEQLDAYQVQGDGQKLLENGNWLYADLVIPYKKEKTAAACERGMFEPEQQLRIYDTDGQFTGIYAWKQEEKRLKPVKMFLGKEQ
;
A
#
# COMPACT_ATOMS: atom_id res chain seq x y z
N VAL A 1 23.00 3.49 -2.66
CA VAL A 1 22.48 2.79 -3.85
C VAL A 1 20.96 2.81 -3.78
N ALA A 2 20.30 3.32 -4.83
CA ALA A 2 18.87 3.15 -5.04
C ALA A 2 18.69 1.95 -5.99
N CYS A 3 17.90 0.97 -5.60
CA CYS A 3 17.73 -0.27 -6.35
C CYS A 3 16.33 -0.84 -6.21
N SER A 4 15.94 -1.68 -7.18
CA SER A 4 14.66 -2.38 -7.17
C SER A 4 14.65 -3.58 -6.21
N ARG A 5 13.45 -4.14 -6.00
CA ARG A 5 13.29 -5.41 -5.29
C ARG A 5 14.10 -6.52 -5.97
N GLY A 6 14.77 -7.36 -5.18
CA GLY A 6 15.58 -8.48 -5.68
C GLY A 6 17.04 -8.14 -5.94
N THR A 7 17.47 -6.88 -5.79
CA THR A 7 18.88 -6.52 -5.92
C THR A 7 19.65 -6.93 -4.67
N TYR A 8 20.68 -7.78 -4.84
CA TYR A 8 21.55 -8.24 -3.76
C TYR A 8 22.80 -7.35 -3.69
N ILE A 9 22.88 -6.50 -2.69
CA ILE A 9 24.01 -5.55 -2.54
C ILE A 9 25.35 -6.26 -2.34
N ARG A 10 25.38 -7.44 -1.70
CA ARG A 10 26.60 -8.27 -1.60
C ARG A 10 27.13 -8.65 -2.99
N THR A 11 26.24 -9.10 -3.87
CA THR A 11 26.61 -9.46 -5.26
C THR A 11 27.10 -8.23 -6.00
N LEU A 12 26.44 -7.08 -5.85
CA LEU A 12 26.89 -5.83 -6.47
C LEU A 12 28.32 -5.45 -6.04
N CYS A 13 28.63 -5.55 -4.73
CA CYS A 13 30.01 -5.30 -4.25
C CYS A 13 31.02 -6.27 -4.84
N HIS A 14 30.67 -7.55 -4.91
CA HIS A 14 31.50 -8.58 -5.53
C HIS A 14 31.76 -8.25 -7.02
N ASP A 15 30.72 -7.96 -7.80
CA ASP A 15 30.81 -7.69 -9.23
C ASP A 15 31.63 -6.43 -9.52
N ILE A 16 31.50 -5.38 -8.69
CA ILE A 16 32.35 -4.19 -8.76
C ILE A 16 33.83 -4.57 -8.54
N GLY A 17 34.10 -5.35 -7.49
CA GLY A 17 35.45 -5.80 -7.18
C GLY A 17 36.06 -6.64 -8.27
N GLN A 18 35.29 -7.52 -8.92
CA GLN A 18 35.73 -8.31 -10.07
C GLN A 18 36.07 -7.42 -11.26
N LYS A 19 35.24 -6.44 -11.60
CA LYS A 19 35.50 -5.49 -12.70
C LYS A 19 36.74 -4.63 -12.47
N LEU A 20 37.05 -4.31 -11.21
CA LEU A 20 38.22 -3.54 -10.84
C LEU A 20 39.49 -4.43 -10.73
N GLY A 21 39.36 -5.76 -10.77
CA GLY A 21 40.47 -6.70 -10.66
C GLY A 21 41.07 -6.83 -9.25
N CYS A 22 40.42 -6.27 -8.23
CA CYS A 22 40.94 -6.29 -6.84
C CYS A 22 40.05 -7.10 -5.88
N GLY A 23 38.97 -7.68 -6.37
CA GLY A 23 37.92 -8.26 -5.48
C GLY A 23 37.16 -7.20 -4.72
N GLY A 24 36.08 -7.62 -4.06
CA GLY A 24 35.24 -6.71 -3.24
C GLY A 24 34.35 -7.46 -2.29
N ALA A 25 34.18 -6.93 -1.08
CA ALA A 25 33.27 -7.46 -0.07
C ALA A 25 32.44 -6.33 0.50
N MET A 26 31.21 -6.67 0.91
CA MET A 26 30.34 -5.72 1.62
C MET A 26 30.73 -5.71 3.11
N GLU A 27 31.26 -4.59 3.61
CA GLU A 27 31.61 -4.40 5.00
C GLU A 27 30.40 -4.05 5.84
N ARG A 28 29.60 -3.06 5.38
CA ARG A 28 28.43 -2.55 6.11
C ARG A 28 27.27 -2.31 5.15
N LEU A 29 26.06 -2.57 5.62
CA LEU A 29 24.83 -2.25 4.90
C LEU A 29 23.86 -1.57 5.86
N GLU A 30 23.38 -0.40 5.45
CA GLU A 30 22.33 0.33 6.15
C GLU A 30 21.20 0.65 5.17
N ARG A 31 19.98 0.27 5.53
CA ARG A 31 18.80 0.58 4.73
C ARG A 31 18.22 1.90 5.20
N THR A 32 18.29 2.93 4.37
CA THR A 32 17.78 4.26 4.69
C THR A 32 16.34 4.49 4.26
N ARG A 33 15.83 3.66 3.30
CA ARG A 33 14.45 3.75 2.81
C ARG A 33 13.95 2.41 2.28
N SER A 34 12.63 2.17 2.43
CA SER A 34 11.92 1.05 1.81
C SER A 34 10.52 1.52 1.40
N GLY A 35 10.27 1.65 0.09
CA GLY A 35 9.05 2.30 -0.40
C GLY A 35 8.95 3.75 0.09
N ASN A 36 7.84 4.10 0.73
CA ASN A 36 7.60 5.43 1.32
C ASN A 36 8.18 5.57 2.74
N PHE A 37 8.61 4.47 3.37
CA PHE A 37 9.14 4.49 4.75
C PHE A 37 10.62 4.83 4.75
N LYS A 38 11.01 5.81 5.58
CA LYS A 38 12.39 6.24 5.77
C LYS A 38 12.91 5.80 7.14
N ALA A 39 14.22 5.57 7.24
CA ALA A 39 14.84 5.18 8.51
C ALA A 39 14.78 6.32 9.55
N GLU A 40 14.75 7.57 9.10
CA GLU A 40 14.63 8.75 9.97
C GLU A 40 13.27 8.84 10.69
N ASP A 41 12.21 8.25 10.11
CA ASP A 41 10.85 8.23 10.65
C ASP A 41 10.59 6.98 11.51
N ALA A 42 11.57 6.07 11.61
CA ALA A 42 11.42 4.80 12.32
C ALA A 42 11.74 4.94 13.80
N TYR A 43 10.95 4.29 14.64
CA TYR A 43 11.21 4.16 16.07
C TYR A 43 12.10 2.95 16.36
N ARG A 44 12.92 3.06 17.41
CA ARG A 44 13.67 1.92 17.96
C ARG A 44 12.73 1.05 18.79
N LEU A 45 13.03 -0.23 18.91
CA LEU A 45 12.22 -1.16 19.71
C LEU A 45 12.09 -0.70 21.18
N SER A 46 13.17 -0.13 21.75
CA SER A 46 13.14 0.43 23.11
C SER A 46 12.17 1.62 23.26
N GLU A 47 12.00 2.44 22.22
CA GLU A 47 11.04 3.55 22.21
C GLU A 47 9.60 3.02 22.13
N LEU A 48 9.37 1.98 21.31
CA LEU A 48 8.06 1.33 21.23
C LEU A 48 7.65 0.67 22.55
N GLU A 49 8.59 0.10 23.29
CA GLU A 49 8.33 -0.44 24.63
C GLU A 49 7.89 0.66 25.63
N VAL A 50 8.47 1.86 25.52
CA VAL A 50 8.05 3.01 26.34
C VAL A 50 6.65 3.44 25.96
N PHE A 51 6.37 3.64 24.66
CA PHE A 51 5.04 4.02 24.17
C PHE A 51 3.95 3.00 24.58
N ALA A 52 4.29 1.71 24.55
CA ALA A 52 3.36 0.67 24.99
C ALA A 52 3.03 0.78 26.50
N LYS A 53 4.03 1.06 27.34
CA LYS A 53 3.84 1.24 28.78
C LYS A 53 3.06 2.51 29.12
N GLU A 54 3.24 3.55 28.32
CA GLU A 54 2.54 4.84 28.46
C GLU A 54 1.13 4.84 27.84
N GLY A 55 0.77 3.77 27.10
CA GLY A 55 -0.53 3.68 26.40
C GLY A 55 -0.64 4.56 25.16
N SER A 56 0.49 5.10 24.65
CA SER A 56 0.55 5.99 23.49
C SER A 56 0.97 5.29 22.19
N LEU A 57 1.12 3.97 22.21
CA LEU A 57 1.60 3.20 21.05
C LEU A 57 0.66 3.32 19.84
N GLU A 58 -0.66 3.31 20.06
CA GLU A 58 -1.65 3.41 18.97
C GLU A 58 -1.52 4.70 18.17
N GLU A 59 -1.16 5.80 18.81
CA GLU A 59 -0.93 7.09 18.14
C GLU A 59 0.28 7.08 17.19
N LYS A 60 1.17 6.10 17.34
CA LYS A 60 2.38 5.92 16.52
C LYS A 60 2.18 4.95 15.38
N LEU A 61 1.07 4.21 15.36
CA LEU A 61 0.75 3.30 14.28
C LEU A 61 0.30 4.06 13.04
N LEU A 62 0.88 3.71 11.92
CA LEU A 62 0.44 4.26 10.63
C LEU A 62 -0.76 3.46 10.11
N PRO A 63 -1.78 4.12 9.53
CA PRO A 63 -2.88 3.43 8.88
C PRO A 63 -2.38 2.50 7.78
N VAL A 64 -3.02 1.33 7.64
CA VAL A 64 -2.63 0.34 6.60
C VAL A 64 -2.66 0.95 5.19
N GLU A 65 -3.58 1.88 4.96
CA GLU A 65 -3.77 2.55 3.67
C GLU A 65 -2.57 3.38 3.21
N CYS A 66 -1.69 3.84 4.13
CA CYS A 66 -0.51 4.62 3.77
C CYS A 66 0.50 3.86 2.91
N VAL A 67 0.46 2.51 2.94
CA VAL A 67 1.29 1.65 2.08
C VAL A 67 0.85 1.73 0.61
N PHE A 68 -0.38 2.15 0.36
CA PHE A 68 -1.06 2.10 -0.93
C PHE A 68 -1.41 3.49 -1.49
N GLU A 69 -0.83 4.56 -0.96
CA GLU A 69 -1.11 5.96 -1.37
C GLU A 69 -0.95 6.22 -2.87
N GLN A 70 -0.12 5.42 -3.55
CA GLN A 70 0.08 5.51 -4.99
C GLN A 70 -1.10 5.00 -5.82
N LEU A 71 -2.07 4.29 -5.19
CA LEU A 71 -3.27 3.81 -5.87
C LEU A 71 -4.39 4.83 -5.75
N ASP A 72 -5.18 4.99 -6.81
CA ASP A 72 -6.36 5.82 -6.80
C ASP A 72 -7.39 5.34 -5.76
N ALA A 73 -8.07 6.28 -5.12
CA ALA A 73 -9.00 6.02 -4.03
C ALA A 73 -10.45 6.18 -4.48
N TYR A 74 -11.27 5.18 -4.20
CA TYR A 74 -12.70 5.15 -4.49
C TYR A 74 -13.50 4.72 -3.25
N GLN A 75 -14.72 5.22 -3.15
CA GLN A 75 -15.66 4.90 -2.07
C GLN A 75 -16.88 4.20 -2.65
N VAL A 76 -17.35 3.16 -1.99
CA VAL A 76 -18.61 2.51 -2.37
C VAL A 76 -19.81 3.39 -2.03
N GLN A 77 -20.89 3.20 -2.80
CA GLN A 77 -22.18 3.84 -2.56
C GLN A 77 -23.32 2.82 -2.67
N GLY A 78 -24.44 3.11 -1.99
CA GLY A 78 -25.64 2.30 -2.04
C GLY A 78 -25.39 0.83 -1.72
N ASP A 79 -25.86 -0.06 -2.61
CA ASP A 79 -25.73 -1.51 -2.44
C ASP A 79 -24.28 -2.02 -2.50
N GLY A 80 -23.32 -1.18 -2.93
CA GLY A 80 -21.90 -1.49 -2.91
C GLY A 80 -21.37 -1.83 -1.53
N GLN A 81 -21.91 -1.21 -0.47
CA GLN A 81 -21.52 -1.48 0.92
C GLN A 81 -21.69 -2.97 1.26
N LYS A 82 -22.86 -3.53 0.99
CA LYS A 82 -23.16 -4.94 1.29
C LYS A 82 -22.28 -5.92 0.50
N LEU A 83 -21.95 -5.58 -0.75
CA LEU A 83 -21.03 -6.38 -1.56
C LEU A 83 -19.61 -6.31 -1.00
N LEU A 84 -19.17 -5.12 -0.57
CA LEU A 84 -17.86 -4.88 0.01
C LEU A 84 -17.66 -5.67 1.32
N GLU A 85 -18.60 -5.60 2.25
CA GLU A 85 -18.58 -6.32 3.54
C GLU A 85 -18.44 -7.83 3.38
N ASN A 86 -19.03 -8.38 2.32
CA ASN A 86 -18.94 -9.81 2.01
C ASN A 86 -17.74 -10.17 1.12
N GLY A 87 -16.86 -9.23 0.80
CA GLY A 87 -15.70 -9.45 -0.05
C GLY A 87 -16.05 -9.82 -1.49
N ASN A 88 -17.23 -9.41 -1.95
CA ASN A 88 -17.71 -9.67 -3.30
C ASN A 88 -17.12 -8.69 -4.32
N TRP A 89 -17.29 -9.01 -5.59
CA TRP A 89 -16.94 -8.13 -6.69
C TRP A 89 -17.87 -6.91 -6.71
N LEU A 90 -17.30 -5.74 -7.05
CA LEU A 90 -18.05 -4.49 -7.14
C LEU A 90 -18.30 -4.11 -8.59
N TYR A 91 -19.46 -3.54 -8.88
CA TYR A 91 -19.74 -2.90 -10.13
C TYR A 91 -19.15 -1.49 -10.18
N ALA A 92 -18.74 -1.03 -11.36
CA ALA A 92 -18.12 0.29 -11.52
C ALA A 92 -19.03 1.46 -11.14
N ASP A 93 -20.34 1.32 -11.31
CA ASP A 93 -21.37 2.30 -10.98
C ASP A 93 -21.64 2.41 -9.46
N LEU A 94 -21.18 1.42 -8.68
CA LEU A 94 -21.29 1.40 -7.22
C LEU A 94 -20.08 2.05 -6.51
N VAL A 95 -19.12 2.59 -7.27
CA VAL A 95 -17.96 3.27 -6.70
C VAL A 95 -17.83 4.69 -7.25
N ILE A 96 -17.45 5.62 -6.39
CA ILE A 96 -17.20 7.02 -6.74
C ILE A 96 -15.79 7.43 -6.28
N PRO A 97 -15.14 8.41 -6.91
CA PRO A 97 -13.86 8.93 -6.44
C PRO A 97 -13.95 9.38 -4.98
N TYR A 98 -12.98 8.99 -4.16
CA TYR A 98 -12.95 9.36 -2.74
C TYR A 98 -12.52 10.81 -2.56
N LYS A 99 -13.42 11.65 -2.07
CA LYS A 99 -13.32 13.12 -2.07
C LYS A 99 -12.19 13.70 -1.20
N LYS A 100 -11.62 12.94 -0.27
CA LYS A 100 -10.55 13.41 0.61
C LYS A 100 -9.19 13.49 -0.06
N GLU A 101 -9.02 12.91 -1.24
CA GLU A 101 -7.74 12.89 -1.94
C GLU A 101 -7.74 13.77 -3.19
N LYS A 102 -6.72 14.64 -3.27
CA LYS A 102 -6.51 15.54 -4.41
C LYS A 102 -5.99 14.84 -5.68
N THR A 103 -5.65 13.56 -5.59
CA THR A 103 -5.03 12.75 -6.65
C THR A 103 -5.99 11.94 -7.49
N ALA A 104 -7.27 11.89 -7.15
CA ALA A 104 -8.25 11.36 -8.08
C ALA A 104 -8.33 12.30 -9.30
N ALA A 105 -7.41 12.13 -10.24
CA ALA A 105 -7.61 12.59 -11.59
C ALA A 105 -9.01 12.12 -11.97
N ALA A 106 -9.87 13.04 -12.36
CA ALA A 106 -11.25 12.77 -12.71
C ALA A 106 -11.29 11.68 -13.77
N CYS A 107 -11.25 10.43 -13.34
CA CYS A 107 -11.63 9.32 -14.18
C CYS A 107 -13.13 9.53 -14.42
N GLU A 108 -13.46 9.92 -15.64
CA GLU A 108 -14.86 9.92 -16.09
C GLU A 108 -15.45 8.58 -15.68
N ARG A 109 -16.63 8.61 -15.04
CA ARG A 109 -17.28 7.44 -14.43
C ARG A 109 -17.13 6.22 -15.34
N GLY A 110 -16.39 5.21 -14.88
CA GLY A 110 -16.37 3.88 -15.49
C GLY A 110 -15.21 3.59 -16.46
N MET A 111 -14.23 4.47 -16.65
CA MET A 111 -13.03 4.15 -17.44
C MET A 111 -11.85 3.83 -16.53
N PHE A 112 -11.73 2.55 -16.19
CA PHE A 112 -10.53 2.02 -15.52
C PHE A 112 -9.64 1.32 -16.56
N GLU A 113 -8.33 1.39 -16.37
CA GLU A 113 -7.39 0.61 -17.17
C GLU A 113 -7.44 -0.88 -16.81
N PRO A 114 -7.20 -1.81 -17.76
CA PRO A 114 -7.13 -3.23 -17.44
C PRO A 114 -6.14 -3.50 -16.29
N GLU A 115 -6.59 -4.29 -15.31
CA GLU A 115 -5.82 -4.64 -14.10
C GLU A 115 -5.46 -3.45 -13.19
N GLN A 116 -6.00 -2.24 -13.42
CA GLN A 116 -5.79 -1.10 -12.54
C GLN A 116 -6.22 -1.45 -11.13
N GLN A 117 -5.33 -1.24 -10.17
CA GLN A 117 -5.60 -1.43 -8.75
C GLN A 117 -6.09 -0.14 -8.11
N LEU A 118 -7.09 -0.26 -7.25
CA LEU A 118 -7.77 0.85 -6.58
C LEU A 118 -7.84 0.58 -5.08
N ARG A 119 -7.72 1.62 -4.27
CA ARG A 119 -8.10 1.59 -2.85
C ARG A 119 -9.60 1.77 -2.73
N ILE A 120 -10.26 0.89 -2.02
CA ILE A 120 -11.70 0.96 -1.79
C ILE A 120 -11.98 1.28 -0.33
N TYR A 121 -12.85 2.26 -0.15
CA TYR A 121 -13.36 2.73 1.13
C TYR A 121 -14.84 2.38 1.23
N ASP A 122 -15.29 2.11 2.45
CA ASP A 122 -16.71 1.92 2.74
C ASP A 122 -17.48 3.26 2.76
N THR A 123 -18.79 3.20 3.01
CA THR A 123 -19.64 4.39 3.08
C THR A 123 -19.27 5.35 4.21
N ASP A 124 -18.62 4.85 5.27
CA ASP A 124 -18.17 5.65 6.41
C ASP A 124 -16.78 6.26 6.17
N GLY A 125 -16.14 5.90 5.06
CA GLY A 125 -14.81 6.37 4.66
C GLY A 125 -13.69 5.63 5.35
N GLN A 126 -13.92 4.38 5.78
CA GLN A 126 -12.87 3.48 6.27
C GLN A 126 -12.26 2.69 5.11
N PHE A 127 -10.93 2.57 5.13
CA PHE A 127 -10.21 1.78 4.14
C PHE A 127 -10.51 0.30 4.32
N THR A 128 -11.03 -0.34 3.28
CA THR A 128 -11.52 -1.73 3.36
C THR A 128 -10.68 -2.70 2.54
N GLY A 129 -10.05 -2.23 1.45
CA GLY A 129 -9.25 -3.15 0.64
C GLY A 129 -8.74 -2.58 -0.67
N ILE A 130 -8.03 -3.45 -1.37
CA ILE A 130 -7.54 -3.23 -2.73
C ILE A 130 -8.35 -4.08 -3.69
N TYR A 131 -8.83 -3.46 -4.75
CA TYR A 131 -9.55 -4.09 -5.83
C TYR A 131 -8.83 -3.85 -7.15
N ALA A 132 -8.95 -4.78 -8.10
CA ALA A 132 -8.43 -4.65 -9.45
C ALA A 132 -9.57 -4.66 -10.47
N TRP A 133 -9.50 -3.76 -11.45
CA TRP A 133 -10.45 -3.73 -12.55
C TRP A 133 -10.26 -4.92 -13.50
N LYS A 134 -11.33 -5.66 -13.74
CA LYS A 134 -11.37 -6.76 -14.69
C LYS A 134 -12.19 -6.35 -15.90
N GLN A 135 -11.48 -6.08 -16.99
CA GLN A 135 -12.06 -5.54 -18.23
C GLN A 135 -13.10 -6.48 -18.87
N GLU A 136 -12.85 -7.79 -18.83
CA GLU A 136 -13.73 -8.79 -19.42
C GLU A 136 -15.07 -8.88 -18.69
N GLU A 137 -15.01 -8.87 -17.35
CA GLU A 137 -16.19 -8.98 -16.48
C GLU A 137 -16.84 -7.62 -16.20
N LYS A 138 -16.17 -6.52 -16.55
CA LYS A 138 -16.60 -5.14 -16.27
C LYS A 138 -16.89 -4.92 -14.78
N ARG A 139 -16.02 -5.45 -13.90
CA ARG A 139 -16.16 -5.41 -12.44
C ARG A 139 -14.81 -5.25 -11.76
N LEU A 140 -14.87 -4.75 -10.53
CA LEU A 140 -13.74 -4.68 -9.62
C LEU A 140 -13.69 -5.96 -8.79
N LYS A 141 -12.58 -6.70 -8.90
CA LYS A 141 -12.32 -7.93 -8.15
C LYS A 141 -11.47 -7.64 -6.92
N PRO A 142 -11.80 -8.16 -5.72
CA PRO A 142 -10.96 -8.00 -4.55
C PRO A 142 -9.59 -8.68 -4.77
N VAL A 143 -8.52 -7.92 -4.50
CA VAL A 143 -7.13 -8.39 -4.49
C VAL A 143 -6.70 -8.68 -3.06
N LYS A 144 -7.02 -7.74 -2.15
CA LYS A 144 -6.74 -7.88 -0.72
C LYS A 144 -7.76 -7.10 0.09
N MET A 145 -8.32 -7.77 1.10
CA MET A 145 -9.28 -7.19 2.03
C MET A 145 -8.62 -6.96 3.39
N PHE A 146 -9.00 -5.85 4.02
CA PHE A 146 -8.56 -5.42 5.36
C PHE A 146 -9.78 -5.21 6.27
N LEU A 147 -10.78 -6.07 6.13
CA LEU A 147 -11.95 -6.05 6.99
C LEU A 147 -11.49 -6.32 8.43
N GLY A 148 -11.43 -5.28 9.24
CA GLY A 148 -11.26 -5.41 10.67
C GLY A 148 -12.50 -6.09 11.21
N LYS A 149 -12.37 -7.35 11.65
CA LYS A 149 -13.34 -7.87 12.61
C LYS A 149 -12.96 -7.22 13.93
N GLU A 150 -13.74 -6.25 14.36
CA GLU A 150 -13.82 -5.95 15.79
C GLU A 150 -14.20 -7.27 16.49
N GLN A 151 -13.25 -7.82 17.23
CA GLN A 151 -13.51 -8.89 18.18
C GLN A 151 -13.78 -8.27 19.55
#